data_47827e969251f62bd43292625446da99
#
_entry.id   47827e969251f62bd43292625446da99
#
_cell.length_a   1.000
_cell.length_b   1.000
_cell.length_c   1.000
_cell.angle_alpha   90.00
_cell.angle_beta   90.00
_cell.angle_gamma   90.00
#
_symmetry.space_group_name_H-M   'P 1'
#
loop_
_entity.id
_entity.type
_entity.pdbx_description
1 polymer ?
#
loop_
_entity_poly.entity_id
_entity_poly.type
_entity_poly.pdbx_seq_one_letter_code
_entity_poly.pdbx_strand_id
1 'polypeptide(L)'
;MKRIVLLVAFITTTLIQAQTTTPTTTIKSTIPFQHTDETSWILRYQNDINKYQKENKRLSNRSCDVLFLGSSSINLWDTIYEDFAPLKLIRRSYGGATLRDMIYNYATIAKGYKPKAIVLYVENDLGSHKEGVNAVKCFDLFRIFIAKLKKEYPNTPLFVVSLKPSQHKADQLKDQLIVNTLLQQNATQQQYTYIDITKVMYDEEGNLRTDIFKEDNLHMNAEGYKLWTAIIKPLLTQSVQN
;
A
#
# COMPACT_ATOMS: atom_id res chain seq x y z
N MET A 1 -24.37 92.97 -21.83
CA MET A 1 -24.11 91.64 -22.43
C MET A 1 -22.78 91.15 -21.95
N LYS A 2 -22.77 90.24 -20.91
CA LYS A 2 -21.55 89.71 -20.32
C LYS A 2 -21.27 88.35 -21.04
N ARG A 3 -20.14 88.20 -21.69
CA ARG A 3 -19.64 86.93 -22.28
C ARG A 3 -18.95 86.12 -21.19
N ILE A 4 -19.47 84.92 -20.88
CA ILE A 4 -18.88 83.92 -19.99
C ILE A 4 -17.93 83.11 -20.89
N VAL A 5 -16.65 83.13 -20.58
CA VAL A 5 -15.62 82.22 -21.18
C VAL A 5 -15.52 80.99 -20.34
N LEU A 6 -15.92 79.84 -20.86
CA LEU A 6 -15.79 78.54 -20.21
C LEU A 6 -14.38 77.98 -20.50
N LEU A 7 -13.59 77.86 -19.44
CA LEU A 7 -12.26 77.25 -19.50
C LEU A 7 -12.45 75.72 -19.28
N VAL A 8 -12.21 74.94 -20.33
CA VAL A 8 -12.22 73.46 -20.25
C VAL A 8 -10.78 73.01 -19.94
N ALA A 9 -10.58 72.53 -18.74
CA ALA A 9 -9.31 71.91 -18.31
C ALA A 9 -9.28 70.43 -18.74
N PHE A 10 -8.42 70.08 -19.67
CA PHE A 10 -8.09 68.71 -20.01
C PHE A 10 -7.17 68.13 -18.94
N ILE A 11 -7.66 67.18 -18.13
CA ILE A 11 -6.86 66.37 -17.22
C ILE A 11 -6.40 65.15 -18.03
N THR A 12 -5.14 65.09 -18.41
CA THR A 12 -4.49 63.88 -18.97
C THR A 12 -4.07 62.97 -17.84
N THR A 13 -4.80 61.90 -17.61
CA THR A 13 -4.40 60.80 -16.71
C THR A 13 -3.41 59.92 -17.44
N THR A 14 -2.14 60.03 -17.06
CA THR A 14 -1.08 59.07 -17.45
C THR A 14 -1.25 57.81 -16.61
N LEU A 15 -1.72 56.71 -17.24
CA LEU A 15 -1.70 55.36 -16.65
C LEU A 15 -0.25 54.87 -16.62
N ILE A 16 0.36 54.86 -15.44
CA ILE A 16 1.62 54.18 -15.20
C ILE A 16 1.30 52.68 -15.04
N GLN A 17 1.54 51.89 -16.09
CA GLN A 17 1.55 50.43 -16.00
C GLN A 17 2.80 50.00 -15.26
N ALA A 18 2.63 49.65 -13.98
CA ALA A 18 3.67 48.98 -13.23
C ALA A 18 3.81 47.55 -13.77
N GLN A 19 4.83 47.28 -14.56
CA GLN A 19 5.22 45.91 -14.92
C GLN A 19 5.83 45.26 -13.68
N THR A 20 5.05 44.40 -12.98
CA THR A 20 5.55 43.51 -11.95
C THR A 20 6.29 42.37 -12.64
N THR A 21 7.58 42.53 -12.88
CA THR A 21 8.46 41.41 -13.21
C THR A 21 8.75 40.66 -11.92
N THR A 22 8.03 39.56 -11.69
CA THR A 22 8.38 38.61 -10.66
C THR A 22 9.64 37.87 -11.12
N PRO A 23 10.77 37.95 -10.39
CA PRO A 23 11.94 37.19 -10.77
C PRO A 23 11.64 35.71 -10.53
N THR A 24 11.49 34.95 -11.61
CA THR A 24 11.46 33.48 -11.53
C THR A 24 12.87 33.01 -11.18
N THR A 25 13.16 32.91 -9.90
CA THR A 25 14.39 32.30 -9.41
C THR A 25 14.29 30.80 -9.67
N THR A 26 14.81 30.32 -10.78
CA THR A 26 15.02 28.90 -11.02
C THR A 26 16.14 28.45 -10.07
N ILE A 27 15.75 27.89 -8.94
CA ILE A 27 16.71 27.23 -8.03
C ILE A 27 17.15 25.95 -8.75
N LYS A 28 18.27 26.00 -9.45
CA LYS A 28 18.99 24.80 -9.86
C LYS A 28 19.61 24.23 -8.59
N SER A 29 18.98 23.19 -8.02
CA SER A 29 19.63 22.40 -6.98
C SER A 29 20.86 21.74 -7.61
N THR A 30 22.02 22.25 -7.31
CA THR A 30 23.32 21.69 -7.70
C THR A 30 23.86 20.71 -6.66
N ILE A 31 23.08 20.44 -5.60
CA ILE A 31 23.46 19.45 -4.59
C ILE A 31 23.07 18.08 -5.14
N PRO A 32 24.04 17.21 -5.47
CA PRO A 32 23.71 15.85 -5.85
C PRO A 32 23.00 15.18 -4.68
N PHE A 33 21.89 14.50 -4.95
CA PHE A 33 21.17 13.73 -3.94
C PHE A 33 22.11 12.63 -3.43
N GLN A 34 22.60 12.78 -2.21
CA GLN A 34 23.40 11.77 -1.54
C GLN A 34 22.45 10.86 -0.73
N HIS A 35 22.50 9.56 -1.00
CA HIS A 35 21.83 8.59 -0.15
C HIS A 35 22.53 8.57 1.20
N THR A 36 21.84 9.10 2.22
CA THR A 36 22.22 8.95 3.62
C THR A 36 21.69 7.62 4.15
N ASP A 37 22.13 7.19 5.34
CA ASP A 37 21.57 6.01 6.02
C ASP A 37 20.05 6.11 6.21
N GLU A 38 19.53 7.33 6.35
CA GLU A 38 18.09 7.61 6.48
C GLU A 38 17.31 7.35 5.19
N THR A 39 17.97 7.40 4.02
CA THR A 39 17.33 7.20 2.70
C THR A 39 17.71 5.87 2.07
N SER A 40 18.59 5.08 2.67
CA SER A 40 19.06 3.79 2.13
C SER A 40 17.94 2.78 1.89
N TRP A 41 16.85 2.85 2.67
CA TRP A 41 15.67 2.01 2.50
C TRP A 41 15.01 2.15 1.12
N ILE A 42 15.16 3.30 0.44
CA ILE A 42 14.59 3.57 -0.89
C ILE A 42 15.09 2.55 -1.92
N LEU A 43 16.35 2.15 -1.82
CA LEU A 43 16.98 1.22 -2.77
C LEU A 43 16.93 -0.24 -2.33
N ARG A 44 16.44 -0.51 -1.11
CA ARG A 44 16.45 -1.85 -0.51
C ARG A 44 15.85 -2.94 -1.41
N TYR A 45 14.80 -2.61 -2.16
CA TYR A 45 14.08 -3.54 -3.04
C TYR A 45 14.23 -3.23 -4.52
N GLN A 46 15.28 -2.52 -4.92
CA GLN A 46 15.46 -2.07 -6.30
C GLN A 46 15.48 -3.23 -7.30
N ASN A 47 16.01 -4.39 -6.91
CA ASN A 47 16.02 -5.58 -7.78
C ASN A 47 14.62 -6.13 -8.03
N ASP A 48 13.79 -6.25 -6.99
CA ASP A 48 12.40 -6.69 -7.12
C ASP A 48 11.59 -5.69 -7.94
N ILE A 49 11.77 -4.40 -7.69
CA ILE A 49 11.10 -3.34 -8.42
C ILE A 49 11.50 -3.35 -9.90
N ASN A 50 12.78 -3.49 -10.22
CA ASN A 50 13.26 -3.61 -11.60
C ASN A 50 12.67 -4.85 -12.30
N LYS A 51 12.56 -5.99 -11.59
CA LYS A 51 11.89 -7.20 -12.10
C LYS A 51 10.43 -6.89 -12.45
N TYR A 52 9.67 -6.27 -11.53
CA TYR A 52 8.28 -5.93 -11.76
C TYR A 52 8.10 -4.89 -12.87
N GLN A 53 8.99 -3.93 -13.00
CA GLN A 53 8.97 -3.00 -14.14
C GLN A 53 9.14 -3.70 -15.48
N LYS A 54 10.05 -4.69 -15.56
CA LYS A 54 10.25 -5.50 -16.77
C LYS A 54 9.01 -6.36 -17.08
N GLU A 55 8.43 -7.01 -16.06
CA GLU A 55 7.21 -7.79 -16.20
C GLU A 55 6.03 -6.91 -16.65
N ASN A 56 5.88 -5.74 -16.05
CA ASN A 56 4.81 -4.78 -16.40
C ASN A 56 4.88 -4.31 -17.85
N LYS A 57 6.09 -4.20 -18.43
CA LYS A 57 6.27 -3.88 -19.85
C LYS A 57 5.85 -5.02 -20.77
N ARG A 58 5.96 -6.28 -20.31
CA ARG A 58 5.59 -7.49 -21.07
C ARG A 58 4.10 -7.80 -20.99
N LEU A 59 3.43 -7.37 -19.92
CA LEU A 59 2.00 -7.58 -19.73
C LEU A 59 1.23 -6.60 -20.63
N SER A 60 0.69 -7.10 -21.74
CA SER A 60 -0.06 -6.28 -22.71
C SER A 60 -1.30 -5.60 -22.11
N ASN A 61 -1.89 -6.18 -21.08
CA ASN A 61 -3.17 -5.73 -20.53
C ASN A 61 -3.22 -5.63 -19.00
N ARG A 62 -2.25 -6.06 -18.22
CA ARG A 62 -2.25 -6.05 -16.73
C ARG A 62 -3.60 -6.39 -16.07
N SER A 63 -4.44 -7.18 -16.79
CA SER A 63 -5.74 -7.62 -16.29
C SER A 63 -5.59 -8.91 -15.51
N CYS A 64 -6.27 -9.01 -14.38
CA CYS A 64 -6.30 -10.21 -13.56
C CYS A 64 -7.63 -10.31 -12.79
N ASP A 65 -7.96 -11.50 -12.31
CA ASP A 65 -9.06 -11.65 -11.38
C ASP A 65 -8.65 -11.08 -10.02
N VAL A 66 -7.45 -11.40 -9.54
CA VAL A 66 -6.97 -10.89 -8.25
C VAL A 66 -5.55 -10.34 -8.33
N LEU A 67 -5.36 -9.13 -7.81
CA LEU A 67 -4.05 -8.53 -7.55
C LEU A 67 -3.67 -8.77 -6.08
N PHE A 68 -2.67 -9.63 -5.85
CA PHE A 68 -2.09 -9.84 -4.52
C PHE A 68 -0.95 -8.86 -4.28
N LEU A 69 -1.08 -8.05 -3.23
CA LEU A 69 -0.09 -7.09 -2.76
C LEU A 69 0.39 -7.52 -1.37
N GLY A 70 1.70 -7.60 -1.17
CA GLY A 70 2.14 -8.02 0.16
C GLY A 70 3.63 -8.09 0.41
N SER A 71 3.93 -8.57 1.61
CA SER A 71 5.28 -8.83 2.09
C SER A 71 5.67 -10.31 1.93
N SER A 72 6.58 -10.80 2.76
CA SER A 72 7.16 -12.15 2.64
C SER A 72 6.11 -13.26 2.65
N SER A 73 5.05 -13.19 3.44
CA SER A 73 4.03 -14.25 3.46
C SER A 73 3.28 -14.40 2.14
N ILE A 74 3.12 -13.33 1.35
CA ILE A 74 2.60 -13.43 -0.01
C ILE A 74 3.72 -13.84 -0.98
N ASN A 75 4.95 -13.37 -0.78
CA ASN A 75 6.08 -13.65 -1.66
C ASN A 75 6.53 -15.11 -1.62
N LEU A 76 6.48 -15.73 -0.45
CA LEU A 76 6.89 -17.11 -0.19
C LEU A 76 5.73 -18.12 -0.29
N TRP A 77 4.58 -17.70 -0.77
CA TRP A 77 3.46 -18.59 -1.06
C TRP A 77 3.68 -19.25 -2.42
N ASP A 78 4.45 -20.32 -2.41
CA ASP A 78 4.92 -20.96 -3.66
C ASP A 78 3.78 -21.54 -4.49
N THR A 79 2.75 -22.08 -3.83
CA THR A 79 1.57 -22.70 -4.46
C THR A 79 0.40 -21.73 -4.70
N ILE A 80 0.62 -20.41 -4.57
CA ILE A 80 -0.49 -19.42 -4.63
C ILE A 80 -1.32 -19.50 -5.91
N TYR A 81 -0.71 -19.80 -7.05
CA TYR A 81 -1.41 -19.89 -8.33
C TYR A 81 -2.28 -21.15 -8.41
N GLU A 82 -1.80 -22.26 -7.88
CA GLU A 82 -2.53 -23.54 -7.79
C GLU A 82 -3.65 -23.43 -6.75
N ASP A 83 -3.35 -22.87 -5.59
CA ASP A 83 -4.28 -22.73 -4.48
C ASP A 83 -5.51 -21.89 -4.86
N PHE A 84 -5.31 -20.85 -5.65
CA PHE A 84 -6.39 -19.97 -6.10
C PHE A 84 -6.94 -20.30 -7.49
N ALA A 85 -6.45 -21.36 -8.18
CA ALA A 85 -7.03 -21.77 -9.45
C ALA A 85 -8.55 -21.98 -9.35
N PRO A 86 -9.36 -21.58 -10.36
CA PRO A 86 -8.97 -21.09 -11.69
C PRO A 86 -8.77 -19.57 -11.80
N LEU A 87 -8.70 -18.81 -10.70
CA LEU A 87 -8.55 -17.35 -10.71
C LEU A 87 -7.20 -16.95 -11.34
N LYS A 88 -7.22 -15.96 -12.20
CA LYS A 88 -6.01 -15.38 -12.79
C LYS A 88 -5.41 -14.36 -11.82
N LEU A 89 -4.21 -14.63 -11.33
CA LEU A 89 -3.53 -13.81 -10.33
C LEU A 89 -2.41 -12.97 -10.94
N ILE A 90 -2.24 -11.77 -10.40
CA ILE A 90 -0.99 -11.02 -10.46
C ILE A 90 -0.49 -10.85 -9.03
N ARG A 91 0.75 -11.28 -8.75
CA ARG A 91 1.41 -11.13 -7.45
C ARG A 91 2.44 -10.02 -7.52
N ARG A 92 2.36 -9.06 -6.59
CA ARG A 92 3.32 -7.97 -6.39
C ARG A 92 3.68 -7.91 -4.91
N SER A 93 4.69 -8.67 -4.56
CA SER A 93 5.13 -8.86 -3.18
C SER A 93 6.64 -9.03 -3.14
N TYR A 94 7.27 -8.62 -2.05
CA TYR A 94 8.70 -8.85 -1.85
C TYR A 94 9.00 -9.09 -0.36
N GLY A 95 10.03 -9.89 -0.11
CA GLY A 95 10.38 -10.33 1.25
C GLY A 95 10.75 -9.17 2.15
N GLY A 96 10.19 -9.11 3.36
CA GLY A 96 10.50 -8.07 4.33
C GLY A 96 9.89 -6.69 4.03
N ALA A 97 9.04 -6.56 2.99
CA ALA A 97 8.41 -5.28 2.66
C ALA A 97 7.58 -4.73 3.82
N THR A 98 7.72 -3.43 4.05
CA THR A 98 6.84 -2.63 4.91
C THR A 98 5.80 -1.88 4.06
N LEU A 99 4.75 -1.37 4.68
CA LEU A 99 3.80 -0.47 4.00
C LEU A 99 4.49 0.78 3.44
N ARG A 100 5.49 1.29 4.14
CA ARG A 100 6.30 2.41 3.66
C ARG A 100 6.99 2.09 2.34
N ASP A 101 7.61 0.92 2.22
CA ASP A 101 8.22 0.45 0.97
C ASP A 101 7.18 0.33 -0.15
N MET A 102 6.00 -0.20 0.16
CA MET A 102 4.92 -0.37 -0.80
C MET A 102 4.30 0.96 -1.23
N ILE A 103 4.17 1.93 -0.31
CA ILE A 103 3.71 3.29 -0.62
C ILE A 103 4.70 3.98 -1.57
N TYR A 104 5.99 3.85 -1.30
CA TYR A 104 7.04 4.43 -2.15
C TYR A 104 7.03 3.81 -3.55
N ASN A 105 6.92 2.49 -3.64
CA ASN A 105 6.95 1.75 -4.90
C ASN A 105 5.57 1.59 -5.57
N TYR A 106 4.54 2.30 -5.08
CA TYR A 106 3.15 2.17 -5.52
C TYR A 106 2.96 2.17 -7.04
N ALA A 107 3.65 3.07 -7.73
CA ALA A 107 3.55 3.21 -9.18
C ALA A 107 3.92 1.94 -9.94
N THR A 108 4.83 1.13 -9.40
CA THR A 108 5.28 -0.12 -10.03
C THR A 108 4.42 -1.31 -9.64
N ILE A 109 4.04 -1.40 -8.34
CA ILE A 109 3.41 -2.61 -7.80
C ILE A 109 1.88 -2.59 -7.82
N ALA A 110 1.28 -1.40 -7.80
CA ALA A 110 -0.17 -1.28 -7.64
C ALA A 110 -0.86 -0.45 -8.72
N LYS A 111 -0.17 0.50 -9.40
CA LYS A 111 -0.82 1.40 -10.35
C LYS A 111 -0.96 0.80 -11.75
N GLY A 112 -2.11 1.04 -12.39
CA GLY A 112 -2.35 0.74 -13.80
C GLY A 112 -2.62 -0.74 -14.09
N TYR A 113 -3.00 -1.54 -13.09
CA TYR A 113 -3.57 -2.87 -13.26
C TYR A 113 -5.08 -2.77 -13.48
N LYS A 114 -5.69 -3.89 -13.90
CA LYS A 114 -7.15 -4.01 -14.05
C LYS A 114 -7.63 -5.24 -13.28
N PRO A 115 -7.53 -5.22 -11.93
CA PRO A 115 -7.96 -6.33 -11.10
C PRO A 115 -9.48 -6.28 -10.90
N LYS A 116 -10.11 -7.47 -10.80
CA LYS A 116 -11.48 -7.59 -10.32
C LYS A 116 -11.57 -7.57 -8.79
N ALA A 117 -10.50 -7.96 -8.11
CA ALA A 117 -10.35 -7.86 -6.65
C ALA A 117 -8.87 -7.60 -6.28
N ILE A 118 -8.64 -7.00 -5.12
CA ILE A 118 -7.30 -6.74 -4.58
C ILE A 118 -7.20 -7.37 -3.20
N VAL A 119 -6.10 -8.05 -2.91
CA VAL A 119 -5.75 -8.56 -1.57
C VAL A 119 -4.50 -7.87 -1.07
N LEU A 120 -4.54 -7.36 0.14
CA LEU A 120 -3.42 -6.70 0.82
C LEU A 120 -3.05 -7.44 2.10
N TYR A 121 -1.77 -7.84 2.21
CA TYR A 121 -1.17 -8.38 3.42
C TYR A 121 0.24 -7.86 3.64
N VAL A 122 0.48 -7.08 4.69
CA VAL A 122 1.80 -6.55 5.06
C VAL A 122 1.95 -6.58 6.58
N GLU A 123 3.06 -7.14 7.09
CA GLU A 123 3.23 -7.37 8.53
C GLU A 123 4.56 -6.84 9.12
N ASN A 124 5.43 -6.25 8.30
CA ASN A 124 6.79 -5.94 8.74
C ASN A 124 6.99 -4.52 9.29
N ASP A 125 5.92 -3.72 9.36
CA ASP A 125 6.01 -2.36 9.90
C ASP A 125 6.22 -2.37 11.41
N LEU A 126 5.53 -3.28 12.13
CA LEU A 126 5.76 -3.47 13.55
C LEU A 126 7.14 -4.08 13.77
N GLY A 127 7.84 -3.63 14.82
CA GLY A 127 9.17 -4.11 15.14
C GLY A 127 10.29 -3.57 14.27
N SER A 128 10.01 -2.68 13.34
CA SER A 128 11.05 -1.87 12.70
C SER A 128 11.56 -0.82 13.71
N HIS A 129 12.27 -1.31 14.72
CA HIS A 129 12.76 -0.51 15.85
C HIS A 129 13.51 0.76 15.45
N LYS A 130 14.18 0.74 14.31
CA LYS A 130 14.87 1.91 13.76
C LYS A 130 13.92 3.03 13.33
N GLU A 131 12.67 2.69 13.00
CA GLU A 131 11.69 3.64 12.49
C GLU A 131 10.64 4.04 13.52
N GLY A 132 10.66 3.45 14.72
CA GLY A 132 9.74 3.75 15.81
C GLY A 132 8.27 3.58 15.44
N VAL A 133 7.95 2.55 14.65
CA VAL A 133 6.57 2.26 14.21
C VAL A 133 5.87 1.45 15.30
N ASN A 134 4.91 2.08 15.98
CA ASN A 134 3.98 1.43 16.89
C ASN A 134 2.68 1.04 16.18
N ALA A 135 1.75 0.41 16.89
CA ALA A 135 0.47 -0.05 16.33
C ALA A 135 -0.33 1.07 15.64
N VAL A 136 -0.40 2.28 16.23
CA VAL A 136 -1.16 3.40 15.65
C VAL A 136 -0.51 3.88 14.36
N LYS A 137 0.80 4.09 14.36
CA LYS A 137 1.54 4.47 13.15
C LYS A 137 1.45 3.41 12.04
N CYS A 138 1.50 2.12 12.41
CA CYS A 138 1.30 1.02 11.48
C CYS A 138 -0.10 1.10 10.84
N PHE A 139 -1.13 1.30 11.64
CA PHE A 139 -2.49 1.48 11.14
C PHE A 139 -2.62 2.72 10.23
N ASP A 140 -1.96 3.83 10.54
CA ASP A 140 -1.97 5.02 9.69
C ASP A 140 -1.31 4.74 8.32
N LEU A 141 -0.24 3.94 8.27
CA LEU A 141 0.36 3.50 7.00
C LEU A 141 -0.62 2.63 6.19
N PHE A 142 -1.38 1.72 6.84
CA PHE A 142 -2.47 0.99 6.18
C PHE A 142 -3.50 1.95 5.59
N ARG A 143 -3.98 2.94 6.36
CA ARG A 143 -4.95 3.94 5.89
C ARG A 143 -4.44 4.68 4.65
N ILE A 144 -3.19 5.12 4.66
CA ILE A 144 -2.56 5.81 3.53
C ILE A 144 -2.55 4.91 2.29
N PHE A 145 -2.11 3.64 2.44
CA PHE A 145 -2.02 2.72 1.31
C PHE A 145 -3.41 2.34 0.78
N ILE A 146 -4.37 2.05 1.67
CA ILE A 146 -5.78 1.79 1.33
C ILE A 146 -6.38 2.98 0.59
N ALA A 147 -6.19 4.20 1.07
CA ALA A 147 -6.69 5.40 0.40
C ALA A 147 -6.11 5.57 -1.02
N LYS A 148 -4.82 5.25 -1.23
CA LYS A 148 -4.20 5.23 -2.56
C LYS A 148 -4.84 4.17 -3.46
N LEU A 149 -5.08 2.96 -2.94
CA LEU A 149 -5.76 1.89 -3.68
C LEU A 149 -7.19 2.28 -4.03
N LYS A 150 -7.97 2.80 -3.09
CA LYS A 150 -9.36 3.23 -3.34
C LYS A 150 -9.46 4.40 -4.30
N LYS A 151 -8.48 5.31 -4.31
CA LYS A 151 -8.40 6.37 -5.31
C LYS A 151 -8.14 5.85 -6.72
N GLU A 152 -7.27 4.86 -6.89
CA GLU A 152 -6.94 4.25 -8.18
C GLU A 152 -8.05 3.28 -8.63
N TYR A 153 -8.65 2.54 -7.68
CA TYR A 153 -9.61 1.45 -7.89
C TYR A 153 -10.89 1.67 -7.07
N PRO A 154 -11.68 2.73 -7.33
CA PRO A 154 -12.80 3.10 -6.47
C PRO A 154 -13.88 2.00 -6.34
N ASN A 155 -14.11 1.24 -7.40
CA ASN A 155 -15.16 0.22 -7.48
C ASN A 155 -14.63 -1.21 -7.32
N THR A 156 -13.29 -1.40 -7.24
CA THR A 156 -12.72 -2.74 -7.08
C THR A 156 -12.78 -3.16 -5.62
N PRO A 157 -13.34 -4.34 -5.31
CA PRO A 157 -13.32 -4.91 -3.98
C PRO A 157 -11.88 -5.03 -3.46
N LEU A 158 -11.67 -4.54 -2.25
CA LEU A 158 -10.39 -4.60 -1.54
C LEU A 158 -10.54 -5.47 -0.31
N PHE A 159 -9.65 -6.43 -0.16
CA PHE A 159 -9.56 -7.33 0.98
C PHE A 159 -8.27 -7.05 1.74
N VAL A 160 -8.39 -6.78 3.04
CA VAL A 160 -7.24 -6.55 3.92
C VAL A 160 -7.17 -7.70 4.90
N VAL A 161 -6.09 -8.46 4.84
CA VAL A 161 -5.88 -9.63 5.69
C VAL A 161 -5.25 -9.18 7.00
N SER A 162 -5.72 -9.73 8.12
CA SER A 162 -5.19 -9.46 9.46
C SER A 162 -3.70 -9.82 9.55
N LEU A 163 -2.98 -9.13 10.41
CA LEU A 163 -1.61 -9.52 10.77
C LEU A 163 -1.66 -10.88 11.49
N LYS A 164 -0.82 -11.82 11.05
CA LYS A 164 -0.75 -13.15 11.66
C LYS A 164 0.11 -13.14 12.91
N PRO A 165 -0.30 -13.80 13.98
CA PRO A 165 0.59 -14.10 15.10
C PRO A 165 1.65 -15.11 14.65
N SER A 166 2.85 -15.01 15.22
CA SER A 166 3.93 -16.00 15.04
C SER A 166 4.84 -16.01 16.26
N GLN A 167 5.50 -17.13 16.52
CA GLN A 167 6.45 -17.23 17.64
C GLN A 167 7.63 -16.28 17.46
N HIS A 168 8.11 -16.13 16.22
CA HIS A 168 9.20 -15.20 15.90
C HIS A 168 8.88 -13.74 16.27
N LYS A 169 7.61 -13.37 16.26
CA LYS A 169 7.12 -12.02 16.59
C LYS A 169 6.31 -11.98 17.88
N ALA A 170 6.63 -12.83 18.84
CA ALA A 170 5.90 -12.92 20.11
C ALA A 170 5.88 -11.59 20.88
N ASP A 171 6.95 -10.82 20.80
CA ASP A 171 7.08 -9.48 21.38
C ASP A 171 6.16 -8.44 20.75
N GLN A 172 5.65 -8.69 19.53
CA GLN A 172 4.77 -7.80 18.78
C GLN A 172 3.29 -8.17 18.85
N LEU A 173 2.93 -9.29 19.50
CA LEU A 173 1.55 -9.81 19.52
C LEU A 173 0.54 -8.77 20.02
N LYS A 174 0.89 -8.00 21.04
CA LYS A 174 0.01 -6.94 21.57
C LYS A 174 -0.26 -5.86 20.52
N ASP A 175 0.77 -5.39 19.84
CA ASP A 175 0.63 -4.38 18.81
C ASP A 175 -0.09 -4.92 17.57
N GLN A 176 0.15 -6.17 17.19
CA GLN A 176 -0.59 -6.85 16.12
C GLN A 176 -2.10 -6.90 16.43
N LEU A 177 -2.47 -7.24 17.67
CA LEU A 177 -3.87 -7.25 18.10
C LEU A 177 -4.51 -5.86 17.98
N ILE A 178 -3.80 -4.81 18.39
CA ILE A 178 -4.29 -3.42 18.26
C ILE A 178 -4.48 -3.06 16.77
N VAL A 179 -3.50 -3.36 15.91
CA VAL A 179 -3.61 -3.10 14.46
C VAL A 179 -4.79 -3.87 13.86
N ASN A 180 -4.94 -5.16 14.17
CA ASN A 180 -6.04 -5.99 13.68
C ASN A 180 -7.40 -5.45 14.12
N THR A 181 -7.52 -5.01 15.39
CA THR A 181 -8.73 -4.38 15.92
C THR A 181 -9.06 -3.10 15.15
N LEU A 182 -8.07 -2.23 14.93
CA LEU A 182 -8.26 -0.98 14.19
C LEU A 182 -8.63 -1.24 12.74
N LEU A 183 -7.99 -2.22 12.07
CA LEU A 183 -8.35 -2.63 10.71
C LEU A 183 -9.80 -3.12 10.65
N GLN A 184 -10.21 -4.00 11.57
CA GLN A 184 -11.58 -4.52 11.60
C GLN A 184 -12.62 -3.42 11.83
N GLN A 185 -12.41 -2.55 12.81
CA GLN A 185 -13.34 -1.47 13.15
C GLN A 185 -13.50 -0.42 12.05
N ASN A 186 -12.45 -0.18 11.26
CA ASN A 186 -12.47 0.82 10.21
C ASN A 186 -12.81 0.26 8.80
N ALA A 187 -13.08 -1.03 8.67
CA ALA A 187 -13.30 -1.68 7.39
C ALA A 187 -14.44 -1.05 6.57
N THR A 188 -15.59 -0.84 7.18
CA THR A 188 -16.75 -0.21 6.53
C THR A 188 -16.47 1.23 6.10
N GLN A 189 -15.90 2.05 6.99
CA GLN A 189 -15.61 3.46 6.70
C GLN A 189 -14.60 3.61 5.57
N GLN A 190 -13.60 2.73 5.50
CA GLN A 190 -12.54 2.76 4.49
C GLN A 190 -12.84 1.86 3.27
N GLN A 191 -14.03 1.26 3.22
CA GLN A 191 -14.55 0.50 2.08
C GLN A 191 -13.66 -0.68 1.68
N TYR A 192 -13.30 -1.53 2.64
CA TYR A 192 -12.65 -2.80 2.38
C TYR A 192 -13.30 -3.93 3.21
N THR A 193 -13.07 -5.16 2.80
CA THR A 193 -13.42 -6.36 3.57
C THR A 193 -12.22 -6.78 4.41
N TYR A 194 -12.38 -6.81 5.73
CA TYR A 194 -11.37 -7.36 6.63
C TYR A 194 -11.45 -8.88 6.64
N ILE A 195 -10.32 -9.56 6.44
CA ILE A 195 -10.21 -11.01 6.52
C ILE A 195 -9.41 -11.39 7.76
N ASP A 196 -10.07 -12.00 8.71
CA ASP A 196 -9.43 -12.50 9.92
C ASP A 196 -8.89 -13.92 9.70
N ILE A 197 -7.55 -14.04 9.63
CA ILE A 197 -6.86 -15.33 9.58
C ILE A 197 -6.33 -15.77 10.95
N THR A 198 -6.51 -14.94 11.99
CA THR A 198 -5.87 -15.21 13.29
C THR A 198 -6.42 -16.46 13.95
N LYS A 199 -7.73 -16.75 13.78
CA LYS A 199 -8.39 -17.90 14.42
C LYS A 199 -7.76 -19.24 14.06
N VAL A 200 -7.31 -19.43 12.82
CA VAL A 200 -6.68 -20.67 12.37
C VAL A 200 -5.22 -20.79 12.77
N MET A 201 -4.67 -19.74 13.37
CA MET A 201 -3.30 -19.71 13.87
C MET A 201 -3.18 -20.26 15.30
N TYR A 202 -4.30 -20.54 15.95
CA TYR A 202 -4.36 -21.10 17.30
C TYR A 202 -5.03 -22.49 17.26
N ASP A 203 -4.63 -23.36 18.21
CA ASP A 203 -5.27 -24.65 18.45
C ASP A 203 -6.56 -24.48 19.28
N GLU A 204 -7.23 -25.62 19.59
CA GLU A 204 -8.47 -25.62 20.36
C GLU A 204 -8.26 -25.18 21.81
N GLU A 205 -7.05 -25.34 22.34
CA GLU A 205 -6.64 -24.92 23.68
C GLU A 205 -6.23 -23.44 23.74
N GLY A 206 -6.17 -22.76 22.58
CA GLY A 206 -5.79 -21.35 22.46
C GLY A 206 -4.28 -21.10 22.41
N ASN A 207 -3.47 -22.13 22.20
CA ASN A 207 -2.04 -21.99 22.00
C ASN A 207 -1.74 -21.66 20.54
N LEU A 208 -0.70 -20.84 20.31
CA LEU A 208 -0.23 -20.55 18.97
C LEU A 208 0.33 -21.83 18.32
N ARG A 209 -0.23 -22.21 17.19
CA ARG A 209 0.19 -23.39 16.43
C ARG A 209 1.61 -23.22 15.91
N THR A 210 2.41 -24.27 16.00
CA THR A 210 3.79 -24.31 15.49
C THR A 210 3.91 -25.16 14.23
N ASP A 211 3.01 -26.12 14.07
CA ASP A 211 2.96 -27.07 12.97
C ASP A 211 2.66 -26.45 11.59
N ILE A 212 2.17 -25.22 11.57
CA ILE A 212 1.81 -24.47 10.36
C ILE A 212 2.89 -23.49 9.87
N PHE A 213 4.04 -23.46 10.57
CA PHE A 213 5.17 -22.61 10.23
C PHE A 213 6.38 -23.44 9.72
N LYS A 214 7.26 -22.78 8.99
CA LYS A 214 8.60 -23.28 8.69
C LYS A 214 9.47 -23.24 9.97
N GLU A 215 10.68 -23.78 9.91
CA GLU A 215 11.63 -23.80 11.01
C GLU A 215 11.95 -22.42 11.62
N ASP A 216 11.75 -21.35 10.85
CA ASP A 216 11.96 -19.98 11.30
C ASP A 216 10.84 -19.45 12.21
N ASN A 217 9.78 -20.23 12.45
CA ASN A 217 8.62 -19.86 13.27
C ASN A 217 7.95 -18.52 12.87
N LEU A 218 8.14 -18.11 11.63
CA LEU A 218 7.61 -16.87 11.04
C LEU A 218 6.84 -17.14 9.75
N HIS A 219 7.49 -17.78 8.77
CA HIS A 219 6.91 -18.03 7.47
C HIS A 219 6.10 -19.33 7.47
N MET A 220 4.97 -19.28 6.81
CA MET A 220 4.06 -20.42 6.78
C MET A 220 4.62 -21.56 5.91
N ASN A 221 4.34 -22.78 6.31
CA ASN A 221 4.52 -23.98 5.50
C ASN A 221 3.27 -24.26 4.66
N ALA A 222 3.24 -25.38 3.94
CA ALA A 222 2.12 -25.74 3.04
C ALA A 222 0.79 -25.87 3.82
N GLU A 223 0.81 -26.43 5.04
CA GLU A 223 -0.41 -26.56 5.86
C GLU A 223 -0.95 -25.21 6.28
N GLY A 224 -0.10 -24.27 6.68
CA GLY A 224 -0.49 -22.91 7.00
C GLY A 224 -1.13 -22.19 5.81
N TYR A 225 -0.59 -22.35 4.60
CA TYR A 225 -1.17 -21.76 3.40
C TYR A 225 -2.50 -22.41 3.00
N LYS A 226 -2.69 -23.71 3.24
CA LYS A 226 -4.01 -24.37 3.05
C LYS A 226 -5.09 -23.72 3.92
N LEU A 227 -4.77 -23.43 5.18
CA LEU A 227 -5.71 -22.75 6.08
C LEU A 227 -6.07 -21.36 5.58
N TRP A 228 -5.09 -20.59 5.11
CA TRP A 228 -5.36 -19.28 4.53
C TRP A 228 -6.20 -19.37 3.26
N THR A 229 -5.88 -20.32 2.39
CA THR A 229 -6.65 -20.59 1.17
C THR A 229 -8.11 -20.88 1.48
N ALA A 230 -8.38 -21.72 2.49
CA ALA A 230 -9.74 -22.06 2.89
C ALA A 230 -10.59 -20.85 3.33
N ILE A 231 -9.94 -19.82 3.91
CA ILE A 231 -10.62 -18.60 4.33
C ILE A 231 -10.73 -17.59 3.18
N ILE A 232 -9.64 -17.38 2.44
CA ILE A 232 -9.53 -16.28 1.47
C ILE A 232 -10.22 -16.62 0.15
N LYS A 233 -10.02 -17.84 -0.37
CA LYS A 233 -10.48 -18.22 -1.73
C LYS A 233 -12.01 -18.11 -1.92
N PRO A 234 -12.87 -18.54 -0.98
CA PRO A 234 -14.32 -18.40 -1.16
C PRO A 234 -14.77 -16.95 -1.32
N LEU A 235 -14.18 -16.03 -0.53
CA LEU A 235 -14.48 -14.60 -0.59
C LEU A 235 -14.08 -13.99 -1.94
N LEU A 236 -12.92 -14.37 -2.45
CA LEU A 236 -12.42 -13.90 -3.75
C LEU A 236 -13.25 -14.46 -4.90
N THR A 237 -13.59 -15.76 -4.85
CA THR A 237 -14.41 -16.41 -5.89
C THR A 237 -15.78 -15.74 -6.00
N GLN A 238 -16.42 -15.46 -4.88
CA GLN A 238 -17.70 -14.76 -4.86
C GLN A 238 -17.55 -13.33 -5.43
N SER A 239 -16.47 -12.63 -5.04
CA SER A 239 -16.26 -11.23 -5.44
C SER A 239 -15.95 -11.03 -6.93
N VAL A 240 -15.30 -11.99 -7.59
CA VAL A 240 -14.93 -11.87 -9.00
C VAL A 240 -16.02 -12.34 -9.97
N GLN A 241 -17.07 -13.04 -9.47
CA GLN A 241 -18.23 -13.50 -10.22
C GLN A 241 -19.33 -12.44 -10.32
N ASN A 242 -19.36 -11.50 -9.38
CA ASN A 242 -20.29 -10.37 -9.35
C ASN A 242 -19.71 -9.17 -10.14
#